data_68c735e59d6c402865d1b43ce8f76d01
#
_entry.id   68c735e59d6c402865d1b43ce8f76d01
#
_cell.length_a   1.000
_cell.length_b   1.000
_cell.length_c   1.000
_cell.angle_alpha   90.00
_cell.angle_beta   90.00
_cell.angle_gamma   90.00
#
_symmetry.space_group_name_H-M   'P 1'
#
loop_
_entity.id
_entity.type
_entity.pdbx_description
1 polymer ?
#
loop_
_entity_poly.entity_id
_entity_poly.type
_entity_poly.pdbx_seq_one_letter_code
_entity_poly.pdbx_strand_id
1 'polypeptide(L)'
;MLVMRSVPESILLAAVAAVAFAACDETDAPSAGEASRSVEAVCERWLAVERGGDAASAGLGVPDVCDDVATDAAEADAALARLNASRWLAGVAEVGTLAAHQRLAERVALMMARSRSVAPVPERSWACYTEETGTAYRWTSHALGVTSVSQAVSLFVDSPDDATLSNRMWMLDPVLDGVGLARVGDAAAVYVRGYVPRPAPPFVAYPGPGPFPATWLPRSWSFAATASLEGAEVVVTDASSGLEIPFSNYLAQVGGEGSWGSLALVPEAPTPPGEYLVSVTTVGGRWAYAVRIVDCAAETL
;
A
#
# COMPACT_ATOMS: atom_id res chain seq x y z
N MET A 1 77.60 -25.95 -19.16
CA MET A 1 77.92 -24.88 -18.20
C MET A 1 76.72 -23.93 -18.18
N LEU A 2 75.79 -24.23 -17.32
CA LEU A 2 74.51 -23.51 -17.23
C LEU A 2 74.52 -22.70 -15.92
N VAL A 3 74.41 -21.38 -16.03
CA VAL A 3 74.37 -20.46 -14.90
C VAL A 3 72.91 -20.26 -14.55
N MET A 4 72.47 -20.78 -13.39
CA MET A 4 71.20 -20.45 -12.76
C MET A 4 71.31 -19.07 -12.15
N ARG A 5 70.41 -18.14 -12.58
CA ARG A 5 70.17 -16.88 -11.90
C ARG A 5 68.92 -17.01 -11.06
N SER A 6 69.10 -16.79 -9.79
CA SER A 6 68.01 -16.68 -8.77
C SER A 6 67.16 -15.44 -9.03
N VAL A 7 65.82 -15.61 -8.93
CA VAL A 7 64.77 -14.55 -8.92
C VAL A 7 64.49 -14.19 -7.47
N PRO A 8 64.50 -12.93 -7.08
CA PRO A 8 64.06 -12.53 -5.71
C PRO A 8 62.58 -12.57 -5.54
N GLU A 9 62.15 -13.12 -4.41
CA GLU A 9 60.79 -13.07 -3.91
C GLU A 9 60.36 -11.62 -3.65
N SER A 10 59.39 -11.14 -4.42
CA SER A 10 58.71 -9.85 -4.16
C SER A 10 57.54 -10.09 -3.22
N ILE A 11 57.68 -9.54 -2.03
CA ILE A 11 56.62 -9.46 -1.01
C ILE A 11 55.50 -8.61 -1.56
N LEU A 12 54.30 -9.23 -1.80
CA LEU A 12 53.07 -8.53 -2.10
C LEU A 12 52.50 -7.98 -0.79
N LEU A 13 52.66 -6.68 -0.52
CA LEU A 13 51.88 -5.95 0.49
C LEU A 13 50.45 -5.79 -0.03
N ALA A 14 49.51 -6.46 0.60
CA ALA A 14 48.09 -6.21 0.41
C ALA A 14 47.76 -4.84 1.03
N ALA A 15 47.52 -3.84 0.19
CA ALA A 15 46.96 -2.57 0.60
C ALA A 15 45.48 -2.76 0.89
N VAL A 16 45.08 -2.76 2.16
CA VAL A 16 43.69 -2.63 2.58
C VAL A 16 43.26 -1.20 2.25
N ALA A 17 42.47 -1.05 1.19
CA ALA A 17 41.84 0.21 0.88
C ALA A 17 40.71 0.44 1.90
N ALA A 18 40.97 1.29 2.88
CA ALA A 18 39.93 1.87 3.73
C ALA A 18 39.05 2.77 2.84
N VAL A 19 37.86 2.29 2.50
CA VAL A 19 36.84 3.13 1.87
C VAL A 19 36.38 4.11 2.94
N ALA A 20 36.92 5.33 2.88
CA ALA A 20 36.38 6.45 3.62
C ALA A 20 35.00 6.73 3.06
N PHE A 21 33.96 6.47 3.86
CA PHE A 21 32.63 7.02 3.63
C PHE A 21 32.79 8.54 3.68
N ALA A 22 32.80 9.18 2.51
CA ALA A 22 32.67 10.62 2.42
C ALA A 22 31.31 10.98 3.03
N ALA A 23 31.32 11.88 4.02
CA ALA A 23 30.14 12.45 4.59
C ALA A 23 29.21 12.91 3.46
N CYS A 24 28.04 12.32 3.35
CA CYS A 24 26.97 12.83 2.52
C CYS A 24 26.63 14.23 3.04
N ASP A 25 26.63 15.17 2.12
CA ASP A 25 26.24 16.56 2.33
C ASP A 25 24.84 16.60 2.92
N GLU A 26 24.71 17.25 4.06
CA GLU A 26 23.56 17.36 4.94
C GLU A 26 22.57 18.38 4.37
N THR A 27 21.99 18.10 3.20
CA THR A 27 21.01 19.00 2.56
C THR A 27 19.80 18.28 1.99
N ASP A 28 19.27 17.28 2.70
CA ASP A 28 17.85 16.93 2.55
C ASP A 28 17.33 16.43 3.91
N ALA A 29 17.11 17.39 4.79
CA ALA A 29 16.30 17.16 5.96
C ALA A 29 14.89 16.75 5.50
N PRO A 30 14.30 15.66 6.02
CA PRO A 30 12.96 15.28 5.70
C PRO A 30 12.03 16.45 5.98
N SER A 31 11.22 16.80 4.97
CA SER A 31 10.26 17.91 5.05
C SER A 31 9.36 17.73 6.27
N ALA A 32 9.00 18.82 6.93
CA ALA A 32 8.25 18.96 8.18
C ALA A 32 6.82 18.35 8.16
N GLY A 33 6.71 17.07 7.84
CA GLY A 33 5.52 16.22 7.86
C GLY A 33 5.79 14.85 8.46
N GLU A 34 7.05 14.47 8.67
CA GLU A 34 7.48 13.28 9.39
C GLU A 34 7.56 13.59 10.89
N ALA A 35 6.43 13.85 11.55
CA ALA A 35 6.35 13.51 12.97
C ALA A 35 6.66 12.01 13.03
N SER A 36 7.85 11.67 13.56
CA SER A 36 8.34 10.31 13.62
C SER A 36 7.27 9.45 14.30
N ARG A 37 6.61 8.59 13.55
CA ARG A 37 5.63 7.66 14.10
C ARG A 37 6.39 6.79 15.08
N SER A 38 6.01 6.83 16.36
CA SER A 38 6.59 5.92 17.34
C SER A 38 5.97 4.52 17.17
N VAL A 39 6.65 3.49 17.65
CA VAL A 39 6.12 2.12 17.69
C VAL A 39 4.82 2.08 18.47
N GLU A 40 4.76 2.77 19.60
CA GLU A 40 3.57 2.86 20.44
C GLU A 40 2.39 3.44 19.68
N ALA A 41 2.57 4.57 19.00
CA ALA A 41 1.49 5.19 18.22
C ALA A 41 0.98 4.30 17.08
N VAL A 42 1.88 3.55 16.43
CA VAL A 42 1.52 2.59 15.39
C VAL A 42 0.73 1.44 15.97
N CYS A 43 1.18 0.86 17.09
CA CYS A 43 0.52 -0.28 17.71
C CYS A 43 -0.80 0.10 18.38
N GLU A 44 -0.91 1.29 18.99
CA GLU A 44 -2.18 1.82 19.49
C GLU A 44 -3.21 1.98 18.37
N ARG A 45 -2.80 2.56 17.24
CA ARG A 45 -3.68 2.74 16.09
C ARG A 45 -4.08 1.42 15.47
N TRP A 46 -3.13 0.49 15.31
CA TRP A 46 -3.40 -0.87 14.86
C TRP A 46 -4.46 -1.55 15.74
N LEU A 47 -4.26 -1.52 17.07
CA LEU A 47 -5.17 -2.15 18.04
C LEU A 47 -6.58 -1.53 18.01
N ALA A 48 -6.67 -0.21 17.84
CA ALA A 48 -7.95 0.49 17.73
C ALA A 48 -8.73 0.04 16.46
N VAL A 49 -8.03 -0.15 15.33
CA VAL A 49 -8.63 -0.61 14.07
C VAL A 49 -9.06 -2.07 14.17
N GLU A 50 -8.23 -2.96 14.73
CA GLU A 50 -8.57 -4.38 14.89
C GLU A 50 -9.83 -4.55 15.77
N ARG A 51 -9.89 -3.87 16.91
CA ARG A 51 -11.06 -3.88 17.80
C ARG A 51 -12.33 -3.31 17.14
N GLY A 52 -12.19 -2.27 16.32
CA GLY A 52 -13.30 -1.69 15.57
C GLY A 52 -13.81 -2.60 14.44
N GLY A 53 -12.89 -3.32 13.78
CA GLY A 53 -13.20 -4.25 12.70
C GLY A 53 -13.98 -5.49 13.15
N ASP A 54 -13.75 -5.95 14.39
CA ASP A 54 -14.46 -7.09 14.99
C ASP A 54 -15.93 -6.79 15.29
N ALA A 55 -16.30 -5.50 15.38
CA ALA A 55 -17.69 -5.06 15.51
C ALA A 55 -18.46 -5.20 14.17
N ALA A 56 -18.29 -6.35 13.49
CA ALA A 56 -18.96 -6.64 12.24
C ALA A 56 -20.45 -6.60 12.43
N SER A 57 -21.14 -5.69 11.75
CA SER A 57 -22.59 -5.67 11.70
C SER A 57 -23.07 -7.02 11.15
N ALA A 58 -24.12 -7.56 11.76
CA ALA A 58 -24.88 -8.64 11.15
C ALA A 58 -25.30 -8.12 9.76
N GLY A 59 -24.69 -8.65 8.72
CA GLY A 59 -24.76 -8.09 7.37
C GLY A 59 -26.21 -7.84 6.96
N LEU A 60 -26.46 -6.67 6.39
CA LEU A 60 -27.74 -6.38 5.75
C LEU A 60 -28.02 -7.48 4.74
N GLY A 61 -29.18 -8.13 4.87
CA GLY A 61 -29.63 -9.07 3.84
C GLY A 61 -29.67 -8.38 2.48
N VAL A 62 -29.53 -9.15 1.42
CA VAL A 62 -29.64 -8.61 0.05
C VAL A 62 -31.11 -8.29 -0.20
N PRO A 63 -31.53 -7.03 -0.39
CA PRO A 63 -32.93 -6.69 -0.64
C PRO A 63 -33.37 -7.21 -1.99
N ASP A 64 -34.67 -7.55 -2.12
CA ASP A 64 -35.26 -8.07 -3.37
C ASP A 64 -35.52 -6.99 -4.43
N VAL A 65 -35.41 -5.74 -4.06
CA VAL A 65 -35.65 -4.57 -4.91
C VAL A 65 -34.35 -3.78 -5.13
N CYS A 66 -34.35 -2.95 -6.17
CA CYS A 66 -33.19 -2.11 -6.51
C CYS A 66 -33.29 -0.71 -5.92
N ASP A 67 -33.92 -0.60 -4.74
CA ASP A 67 -34.04 0.67 -4.03
C ASP A 67 -32.72 1.07 -3.36
N ASP A 68 -32.66 2.30 -2.88
CA ASP A 68 -31.51 2.78 -2.13
C ASP A 68 -31.32 1.94 -0.86
N VAL A 69 -30.10 1.50 -0.64
CA VAL A 69 -29.64 0.79 0.57
C VAL A 69 -28.70 1.71 1.33
N ALA A 70 -28.62 1.54 2.63
CA ALA A 70 -27.66 2.24 3.46
C ALA A 70 -26.75 1.22 4.13
N THR A 71 -25.45 1.45 4.05
CA THR A 71 -24.47 0.70 4.83
C THR A 71 -24.59 1.10 6.30
N ASP A 72 -24.41 0.14 7.19
CA ASP A 72 -24.33 0.44 8.62
C ASP A 72 -23.23 1.46 8.90
N ALA A 73 -23.56 2.51 9.66
CA ALA A 73 -22.62 3.60 9.91
C ALA A 73 -21.38 3.14 10.68
N ALA A 74 -21.55 2.24 11.67
CA ALA A 74 -20.40 1.75 12.44
C ALA A 74 -19.47 0.88 11.57
N GLU A 75 -20.03 0.11 10.63
CA GLU A 75 -19.24 -0.65 9.66
C GLU A 75 -18.48 0.26 8.69
N ALA A 76 -19.12 1.32 8.19
CA ALA A 76 -18.48 2.31 7.34
C ALA A 76 -17.36 3.07 8.08
N ASP A 77 -17.60 3.46 9.33
CA ASP A 77 -16.59 4.13 10.18
C ASP A 77 -15.40 3.23 10.48
N ALA A 78 -15.60 1.95 10.77
CA ALA A 78 -14.52 0.98 10.97
C ALA A 78 -13.68 0.80 9.70
N ALA A 79 -14.32 0.73 8.53
CA ALA A 79 -13.64 0.64 7.25
C ALA A 79 -12.84 1.91 6.92
N LEU A 80 -13.40 3.09 7.22
CA LEU A 80 -12.72 4.37 7.06
C LEU A 80 -11.49 4.46 7.99
N ALA A 81 -11.63 4.02 9.24
CA ALA A 81 -10.51 3.95 10.17
C ALA A 81 -9.38 3.04 9.67
N ARG A 82 -9.74 1.87 9.11
CA ARG A 82 -8.78 0.94 8.48
C ARG A 82 -8.07 1.57 7.29
N LEU A 83 -8.81 2.21 6.39
CA LEU A 83 -8.24 2.90 5.25
C LEU A 83 -7.29 4.02 5.68
N ASN A 84 -7.74 4.87 6.61
CA ASN A 84 -6.94 6.00 7.08
C ASN A 84 -5.71 5.56 7.88
N ALA A 85 -5.77 4.43 8.59
CA ALA A 85 -4.58 3.85 9.21
C ALA A 85 -3.56 3.40 8.16
N SER A 86 -4.00 2.76 7.07
CA SER A 86 -3.12 2.38 5.96
C SER A 86 -2.53 3.61 5.25
N ARG A 87 -3.34 4.64 5.02
CA ARG A 87 -2.92 5.91 4.42
C ARG A 87 -1.88 6.62 5.30
N TRP A 88 -2.12 6.67 6.60
CA TRP A 88 -1.18 7.26 7.56
C TRP A 88 0.15 6.48 7.59
N LEU A 89 0.12 5.14 7.53
CA LEU A 89 1.33 4.30 7.42
C LEU A 89 2.10 4.54 6.12
N ALA A 90 1.40 4.85 5.03
CA ALA A 90 2.00 5.22 3.75
C ALA A 90 2.49 6.70 3.69
N GLY A 91 2.24 7.49 4.73
CA GLY A 91 2.63 8.91 4.77
C GLY A 91 1.74 9.83 3.93
N VAL A 92 0.51 9.40 3.58
CA VAL A 92 -0.45 10.23 2.84
C VAL A 92 -1.60 10.70 3.73
N ALA A 93 -2.21 11.84 3.36
CA ALA A 93 -3.27 12.46 4.15
C ALA A 93 -4.50 11.54 4.28
N GLU A 94 -5.14 11.58 5.43
CA GLU A 94 -6.42 10.90 5.67
C GLU A 94 -7.53 11.49 4.79
N VAL A 95 -8.55 10.67 4.53
CA VAL A 95 -9.73 11.05 3.75
C VAL A 95 -11.01 10.88 4.58
N GLY A 96 -12.07 11.53 4.17
CA GLY A 96 -13.41 11.34 4.72
C GLY A 96 -14.33 10.58 3.77
N THR A 97 -15.54 10.31 4.23
CA THR A 97 -16.62 9.86 3.35
C THR A 97 -17.30 11.05 2.70
N LEU A 98 -17.67 10.93 1.43
CA LEU A 98 -18.47 11.90 0.71
C LEU A 98 -19.86 11.31 0.41
N ALA A 99 -20.92 12.01 0.75
CA ALA A 99 -22.29 11.51 0.61
C ALA A 99 -22.63 11.04 -0.81
N ALA A 100 -22.09 11.71 -1.84
CA ALA A 100 -22.28 11.29 -3.22
C ALA A 100 -21.53 9.97 -3.53
N HIS A 101 -20.31 9.82 -3.02
CA HIS A 101 -19.51 8.60 -3.18
C HIS A 101 -20.15 7.44 -2.42
N GLN A 102 -20.67 7.72 -1.22
CA GLN A 102 -21.34 6.71 -0.39
C GLN A 102 -22.53 6.10 -1.14
N ARG A 103 -23.41 6.92 -1.70
CA ARG A 103 -24.56 6.43 -2.50
C ARG A 103 -24.11 5.60 -3.72
N LEU A 104 -23.03 6.01 -4.40
CA LEU A 104 -22.51 5.26 -5.54
C LEU A 104 -21.92 3.91 -5.12
N ALA A 105 -21.19 3.86 -4.01
CA ALA A 105 -20.67 2.61 -3.45
C ALA A 105 -21.82 1.66 -3.06
N GLU A 106 -22.86 2.15 -2.41
CA GLU A 106 -24.04 1.38 -2.00
C GLU A 106 -24.76 0.76 -3.22
N ARG A 107 -24.97 1.53 -4.27
CA ARG A 107 -25.59 1.03 -5.52
C ARG A 107 -24.71 0.00 -6.22
N VAL A 108 -23.38 0.19 -6.23
CA VAL A 108 -22.45 -0.81 -6.80
C VAL A 108 -22.47 -2.09 -5.97
N ALA A 109 -22.42 -2.00 -4.63
CA ALA A 109 -22.51 -3.16 -3.75
C ALA A 109 -23.83 -3.92 -3.94
N LEU A 110 -24.97 -3.21 -4.04
CA LEU A 110 -26.28 -3.81 -4.30
C LEU A 110 -26.32 -4.53 -5.66
N MET A 111 -25.82 -3.89 -6.72
CA MET A 111 -25.74 -4.49 -8.06
C MET A 111 -24.93 -5.78 -8.05
N MET A 112 -23.78 -5.81 -7.39
CA MET A 112 -22.94 -7.01 -7.27
C MET A 112 -23.61 -8.09 -6.43
N ALA A 113 -24.18 -7.73 -5.27
CA ALA A 113 -24.87 -8.66 -4.38
C ALA A 113 -26.05 -9.36 -5.10
N ARG A 114 -26.87 -8.59 -5.83
CA ARG A 114 -28.03 -9.10 -6.59
C ARG A 114 -27.62 -9.97 -7.78
N SER A 115 -26.53 -9.60 -8.44
CA SER A 115 -26.01 -10.35 -9.58
C SER A 115 -25.08 -11.51 -9.18
N ARG A 116 -24.63 -11.54 -7.90
CA ARG A 116 -23.65 -12.49 -7.37
C ARG A 116 -22.43 -12.59 -8.27
N SER A 117 -21.96 -11.47 -8.76
CA SER A 117 -20.91 -11.41 -9.77
C SER A 117 -19.99 -10.21 -9.59
N VAL A 118 -18.73 -10.43 -9.94
CA VAL A 118 -17.68 -9.42 -10.11
C VAL A 118 -17.03 -9.68 -11.46
N ALA A 119 -16.84 -8.64 -12.26
CA ALA A 119 -16.19 -8.71 -13.56
C ALA A 119 -15.38 -7.41 -13.78
N PRO A 120 -14.43 -7.36 -14.71
CA PRO A 120 -13.71 -6.12 -15.04
C PRO A 120 -14.63 -4.98 -15.50
N VAL A 121 -15.75 -5.32 -16.12
CA VAL A 121 -16.82 -4.41 -16.55
C VAL A 121 -18.16 -5.05 -16.23
N PRO A 122 -19.10 -4.35 -15.57
CA PRO A 122 -20.41 -4.92 -15.26
C PRO A 122 -21.25 -5.06 -16.52
N GLU A 123 -21.98 -6.15 -16.62
CA GLU A 123 -22.88 -6.37 -17.74
C GLU A 123 -24.18 -5.57 -17.55
N ARG A 124 -24.75 -5.07 -18.63
CA ARG A 124 -26.04 -4.37 -18.61
C ARG A 124 -27.22 -5.27 -18.18
N SER A 125 -27.03 -6.58 -18.25
CA SER A 125 -27.98 -7.60 -17.79
C SER A 125 -27.97 -7.81 -16.27
N TRP A 126 -26.97 -7.26 -15.57
CA TRP A 126 -26.90 -7.41 -14.12
C TRP A 126 -28.09 -6.77 -13.42
N ALA A 127 -28.59 -7.44 -12.38
CA ALA A 127 -29.66 -6.88 -11.58
C ALA A 127 -29.26 -5.53 -10.99
N CYS A 128 -30.17 -4.58 -10.98
CA CYS A 128 -29.96 -3.21 -10.52
C CYS A 128 -28.92 -2.40 -11.33
N TYR A 129 -28.57 -2.85 -12.52
CA TYR A 129 -27.72 -2.07 -13.41
C TYR A 129 -28.44 -0.79 -13.86
N THR A 130 -27.72 0.32 -13.75
CA THR A 130 -28.04 1.59 -14.43
C THR A 130 -26.76 2.12 -15.07
N GLU A 131 -26.86 3.04 -16.02
CA GLU A 131 -25.67 3.67 -16.64
C GLU A 131 -24.82 4.40 -15.58
N GLU A 132 -25.45 5.00 -14.58
CA GLU A 132 -24.77 5.64 -13.45
C GLU A 132 -23.98 4.62 -12.62
N THR A 133 -24.63 3.51 -12.23
CA THR A 133 -23.99 2.43 -11.46
C THR A 133 -22.88 1.75 -12.24
N GLY A 134 -23.08 1.50 -13.53
CA GLY A 134 -22.06 0.94 -14.42
C GLY A 134 -20.86 1.85 -14.61
N THR A 135 -21.08 3.18 -14.61
CA THR A 135 -20.01 4.18 -14.62
C THR A 135 -19.28 4.21 -13.29
N ALA A 136 -20.02 4.20 -12.17
CA ALA A 136 -19.44 4.20 -10.83
C ALA A 136 -18.59 2.96 -10.57
N TYR A 137 -19.02 1.80 -11.05
CA TYR A 137 -18.32 0.52 -10.90
C TYR A 137 -16.85 0.59 -11.35
N ARG A 138 -16.56 1.35 -12.40
CA ARG A 138 -15.19 1.51 -12.94
C ARG A 138 -14.24 2.28 -12.00
N TRP A 139 -14.81 3.01 -11.04
CA TRP A 139 -14.09 3.80 -10.05
C TRP A 139 -14.22 3.20 -8.65
N THR A 140 -14.54 1.93 -8.60
CA THR A 140 -14.81 1.21 -7.37
C THR A 140 -13.86 0.02 -7.26
N SER A 141 -13.16 -0.11 -6.14
CA SER A 141 -12.60 -1.39 -5.72
C SER A 141 -13.72 -2.25 -5.18
N HIS A 142 -13.79 -3.51 -5.58
CA HIS A 142 -14.94 -4.36 -5.29
C HIS A 142 -14.55 -5.80 -4.96
N ALA A 143 -15.28 -6.42 -4.04
CA ALA A 143 -15.07 -7.79 -3.60
C ALA A 143 -16.41 -8.49 -3.32
N LEU A 144 -16.41 -9.82 -3.48
CA LEU A 144 -17.46 -10.72 -3.02
C LEU A 144 -16.91 -11.69 -1.97
N GLY A 145 -17.79 -12.19 -1.12
CA GLY A 145 -17.42 -13.16 -0.09
C GLY A 145 -16.74 -12.52 1.12
N VAL A 146 -16.94 -11.22 1.34
CA VAL A 146 -16.39 -10.52 2.50
C VAL A 146 -17.41 -10.40 3.64
N THR A 147 -16.92 -10.39 4.88
CA THR A 147 -17.75 -10.28 6.08
C THR A 147 -17.90 -8.84 6.58
N SER A 148 -17.02 -7.93 6.13
CA SER A 148 -17.08 -6.49 6.46
C SER A 148 -16.42 -5.64 5.38
N VAL A 149 -16.78 -4.34 5.33
CA VAL A 149 -16.08 -3.37 4.46
C VAL A 149 -14.63 -3.18 4.91
N SER A 150 -14.35 -3.29 6.21
CA SER A 150 -12.98 -3.21 6.74
C SER A 150 -12.10 -4.35 6.21
N GLN A 151 -12.63 -5.58 6.14
CA GLN A 151 -11.97 -6.71 5.49
C GLN A 151 -11.71 -6.43 4.00
N ALA A 152 -12.69 -5.88 3.27
CA ALA A 152 -12.52 -5.52 1.87
C ALA A 152 -11.40 -4.48 1.69
N VAL A 153 -11.36 -3.43 2.52
CA VAL A 153 -10.27 -2.43 2.51
C VAL A 153 -8.92 -3.11 2.73
N SER A 154 -8.81 -4.05 3.68
CA SER A 154 -7.58 -4.80 3.92
C SER A 154 -7.14 -5.57 2.68
N LEU A 155 -8.06 -6.29 2.02
CA LEU A 155 -7.80 -7.02 0.76
C LEU A 155 -7.34 -6.08 -0.36
N PHE A 156 -7.97 -4.90 -0.50
CA PHE A 156 -7.60 -3.95 -1.54
C PHE A 156 -6.22 -3.31 -1.32
N VAL A 157 -5.87 -3.04 -0.06
CA VAL A 157 -4.55 -2.53 0.29
C VAL A 157 -3.47 -3.61 0.21
N ASP A 158 -3.77 -4.85 0.61
CA ASP A 158 -2.84 -5.97 0.43
C ASP A 158 -2.67 -6.35 -1.05
N SER A 159 -3.74 -6.23 -1.85
CA SER A 159 -3.76 -6.55 -3.29
C SER A 159 -3.07 -7.88 -3.64
N PRO A 160 -3.39 -9.00 -2.95
CA PRO A 160 -2.61 -10.24 -3.05
C PRO A 160 -2.63 -10.87 -4.44
N ASP A 161 -3.70 -10.62 -5.21
CA ASP A 161 -3.94 -11.21 -6.53
C ASP A 161 -3.92 -10.16 -7.66
N ASP A 162 -3.56 -8.90 -7.34
CA ASP A 162 -3.49 -7.79 -8.29
C ASP A 162 -2.03 -7.42 -8.60
N ALA A 163 -1.50 -7.98 -9.69
CA ALA A 163 -0.14 -7.70 -10.14
C ALA A 163 0.08 -6.22 -10.51
N THR A 164 -0.98 -5.48 -10.81
CA THR A 164 -0.91 -4.04 -11.11
C THR A 164 -0.96 -3.17 -9.87
N LEU A 165 -1.31 -3.74 -8.73
CA LEU A 165 -1.55 -3.05 -7.46
C LEU A 165 -2.58 -1.91 -7.56
N SER A 166 -3.49 -1.96 -8.55
CA SER A 166 -4.43 -0.88 -8.86
C SER A 166 -5.26 -0.47 -7.66
N ASN A 167 -5.81 -1.45 -6.92
CA ASN A 167 -6.61 -1.19 -5.74
C ASN A 167 -5.81 -0.43 -4.68
N ARG A 168 -4.60 -0.90 -4.37
CA ARG A 168 -3.71 -0.23 -3.41
C ARG A 168 -3.38 1.19 -3.86
N MET A 169 -3.02 1.36 -5.14
CA MET A 169 -2.66 2.67 -5.68
C MET A 169 -3.81 3.67 -5.58
N TRP A 170 -5.05 3.23 -5.79
CA TRP A 170 -6.23 4.08 -5.61
C TRP A 170 -6.48 4.42 -4.13
N MET A 171 -6.37 3.42 -3.23
CA MET A 171 -6.56 3.65 -1.78
C MET A 171 -5.51 4.59 -1.18
N LEU A 172 -4.28 4.54 -1.68
CA LEU A 172 -3.15 5.31 -1.18
C LEU A 172 -2.82 6.54 -2.04
N ASP A 173 -3.65 6.88 -3.03
CA ASP A 173 -3.43 8.07 -3.86
C ASP A 173 -3.38 9.34 -2.99
N PRO A 174 -2.29 10.11 -3.00
CA PRO A 174 -2.15 11.33 -2.20
C PRO A 174 -3.22 12.38 -2.46
N VAL A 175 -3.77 12.40 -3.68
CA VAL A 175 -4.76 13.39 -4.11
C VAL A 175 -6.20 12.91 -4.01
N LEU A 176 -6.44 11.74 -3.46
CA LEU A 176 -7.79 11.23 -3.22
C LEU A 176 -8.56 12.20 -2.31
N ASP A 177 -9.73 12.64 -2.77
CA ASP A 177 -10.58 13.61 -2.07
C ASP A 177 -11.32 12.96 -0.91
N GLY A 178 -12.02 11.88 -1.20
CA GLY A 178 -12.82 11.12 -0.26
C GLY A 178 -13.35 9.84 -0.87
N VAL A 179 -14.01 9.04 -0.05
CA VAL A 179 -14.47 7.70 -0.43
C VAL A 179 -15.96 7.48 -0.18
N GLY A 180 -16.50 6.43 -0.79
CA GLY A 180 -17.74 5.78 -0.38
C GLY A 180 -17.43 4.34 0.01
N LEU A 181 -17.98 3.88 1.11
CA LEU A 181 -17.68 2.59 1.74
C LEU A 181 -18.99 1.81 1.94
N ALA A 182 -19.19 0.72 1.21
CA ALA A 182 -20.48 0.04 1.25
C ALA A 182 -20.35 -1.48 1.25
N ARG A 183 -21.32 -2.15 1.89
CA ARG A 183 -21.54 -3.59 1.80
C ARG A 183 -23.03 -3.91 1.77
N VAL A 184 -23.39 -4.84 0.89
CA VAL A 184 -24.72 -5.44 0.81
C VAL A 184 -24.54 -6.96 0.74
N GLY A 185 -25.07 -7.68 1.70
CA GLY A 185 -24.77 -9.10 1.84
C GLY A 185 -23.27 -9.33 2.03
N ASP A 186 -22.66 -10.08 1.14
CA ASP A 186 -21.23 -10.36 1.09
C ASP A 186 -20.47 -9.57 0.00
N ALA A 187 -21.15 -8.61 -0.66
CA ALA A 187 -20.57 -7.76 -1.69
C ALA A 187 -20.15 -6.41 -1.10
N ALA A 188 -18.86 -6.08 -1.17
CA ALA A 188 -18.33 -4.80 -0.74
C ALA A 188 -17.81 -3.97 -1.92
N ALA A 189 -18.00 -2.66 -1.81
CA ALA A 189 -17.59 -1.66 -2.78
C ALA A 189 -16.94 -0.46 -2.08
N VAL A 190 -15.77 -0.05 -2.53
CA VAL A 190 -15.09 1.17 -2.10
C VAL A 190 -14.92 2.08 -3.30
N TYR A 191 -15.73 3.15 -3.36
CA TYR A 191 -15.68 4.13 -4.43
C TYR A 191 -14.56 5.14 -4.16
N VAL A 192 -13.65 5.32 -5.12
CA VAL A 192 -12.36 6.03 -4.94
C VAL A 192 -12.13 7.10 -6.02
N ARG A 193 -13.17 7.73 -6.50
CA ARG A 193 -13.04 8.79 -7.48
C ARG A 193 -13.11 10.17 -6.82
N GLY A 194 -12.13 11.00 -7.11
CA GLY A 194 -12.11 12.40 -6.67
C GLY A 194 -10.67 12.87 -6.61
N TYR A 195 -10.45 14.11 -6.98
CA TYR A 195 -9.14 14.75 -7.02
C TYR A 195 -9.21 16.06 -6.27
N VAL A 196 -8.35 16.21 -5.26
CA VAL A 196 -8.10 17.47 -4.58
C VAL A 196 -6.62 17.81 -4.71
N PRO A 197 -6.27 18.96 -5.28
CA PRO A 197 -4.89 19.41 -5.28
C PRO A 197 -4.34 19.47 -3.85
N ARG A 198 -3.36 18.65 -3.55
CA ARG A 198 -2.65 18.63 -2.26
C ARG A 198 -1.15 18.55 -2.53
N PRO A 199 -0.30 19.09 -1.64
CA PRO A 199 1.11 18.75 -1.69
C PRO A 199 1.26 17.23 -1.60
N ALA A 200 1.87 16.65 -2.64
CA ALA A 200 2.13 15.22 -2.67
C ALA A 200 3.52 14.95 -2.05
N PRO A 201 3.69 13.82 -1.34
CA PRO A 201 5.01 13.42 -0.87
C PRO A 201 5.92 13.10 -2.07
N PRO A 202 7.23 13.06 -1.88
CA PRO A 202 8.16 12.73 -2.99
C PRO A 202 7.96 11.30 -3.51
N PHE A 203 7.45 10.42 -2.68
CA PHE A 203 7.07 9.04 -3.02
C PHE A 203 5.98 8.54 -2.06
N VAL A 204 5.30 7.46 -2.46
CA VAL A 204 4.40 6.69 -1.61
C VAL A 204 4.90 5.26 -1.58
N ALA A 205 5.17 4.74 -0.38
CA ALA A 205 5.58 3.35 -0.20
C ALA A 205 4.63 2.60 0.73
N TYR A 206 4.48 1.31 0.51
CA TYR A 206 3.74 0.44 1.40
C TYR A 206 4.42 -0.94 1.49
N PRO A 207 5.01 -1.27 2.65
CA PRO A 207 5.07 -0.46 3.86
C PRO A 207 5.81 0.86 3.67
N GLY A 208 5.32 1.92 4.34
CA GLY A 208 5.93 3.24 4.32
C GLY A 208 7.09 3.39 5.30
N PRO A 209 7.79 4.54 5.30
CA PRO A 209 8.88 4.81 6.22
C PRO A 209 8.46 4.71 7.70
N GLY A 210 9.30 4.15 8.57
CA GLY A 210 9.10 4.02 10.02
C GLY A 210 8.44 2.71 10.44
N PRO A 211 7.84 2.64 11.65
CA PRO A 211 7.22 1.44 12.16
C PRO A 211 6.00 1.00 11.35
N PHE A 212 5.86 -0.32 11.18
CA PHE A 212 4.78 -0.93 10.41
C PHE A 212 4.32 -2.24 11.09
N PRO A 213 3.01 -2.46 11.34
CA PRO A 213 2.53 -3.66 12.00
C PRO A 213 2.78 -4.91 11.15
N ALA A 214 3.41 -5.92 11.73
CA ALA A 214 3.75 -7.18 11.03
C ALA A 214 2.51 -7.89 10.45
N THR A 215 1.38 -7.83 11.16
CA THR A 215 0.12 -8.46 10.72
C THR A 215 -0.52 -7.76 9.51
N TRP A 216 -0.14 -6.52 9.22
CA TRP A 216 -0.61 -5.76 8.05
C TRP A 216 0.40 -5.73 6.92
N LEU A 217 1.54 -6.42 7.09
CA LEU A 217 2.56 -6.45 6.06
C LEU A 217 2.01 -7.13 4.79
N PRO A 218 1.99 -6.43 3.64
CA PRO A 218 1.46 -6.99 2.42
C PRO A 218 2.42 -8.05 1.84
N ARG A 219 1.88 -8.98 1.07
CA ARG A 219 2.68 -10.00 0.35
C ARG A 219 3.67 -9.39 -0.63
N SER A 220 3.27 -8.32 -1.30
CA SER A 220 4.15 -7.50 -2.13
C SER A 220 4.20 -6.09 -1.58
N TRP A 221 5.40 -5.57 -1.35
CA TRP A 221 5.59 -4.16 -1.04
C TRP A 221 5.36 -3.33 -2.30
N SER A 222 5.20 -2.03 -2.16
CA SER A 222 5.07 -1.13 -3.29
C SER A 222 5.83 0.16 -3.07
N PHE A 223 6.29 0.73 -4.17
CA PHE A 223 6.89 2.05 -4.22
C PHE A 223 6.28 2.80 -5.41
N ALA A 224 5.85 4.03 -5.20
CA ALA A 224 5.27 4.86 -6.25
C ALA A 224 5.88 6.26 -6.21
N ALA A 225 6.10 6.85 -7.39
CA ALA A 225 6.60 8.21 -7.54
C ALA A 225 6.07 8.82 -8.85
N THR A 226 6.15 10.16 -8.95
CA THR A 226 5.82 10.88 -10.20
C THR A 226 6.97 10.84 -11.21
N ALA A 227 8.20 10.53 -10.77
CA ALA A 227 9.33 10.30 -11.66
C ALA A 227 9.21 8.93 -12.36
N SER A 228 9.89 8.78 -13.50
CA SER A 228 9.93 7.49 -14.19
C SER A 228 10.60 6.43 -13.33
N LEU A 229 9.92 5.29 -13.19
CA LEU A 229 10.39 4.11 -12.47
C LEU A 229 10.87 3.00 -13.43
N GLU A 230 10.94 3.28 -14.72
CA GLU A 230 11.47 2.34 -15.70
C GLU A 230 12.96 2.04 -15.42
N GLY A 231 13.31 0.76 -15.43
CA GLY A 231 14.66 0.30 -15.14
C GLY A 231 15.11 0.53 -13.68
N ALA A 232 14.16 0.65 -12.74
CA ALA A 232 14.49 0.85 -11.34
C ALA A 232 15.31 -0.29 -10.77
N GLU A 233 16.40 0.06 -10.09
CA GLU A 233 17.15 -0.83 -9.22
C GLU A 233 16.65 -0.65 -7.79
N VAL A 234 16.25 -1.75 -7.16
CA VAL A 234 15.75 -1.77 -5.77
C VAL A 234 16.61 -2.68 -4.93
N VAL A 235 17.11 -2.15 -3.83
CA VAL A 235 17.88 -2.90 -2.84
C VAL A 235 17.18 -2.79 -1.49
N VAL A 236 16.93 -3.92 -0.86
CA VAL A 236 16.40 -4.00 0.51
C VAL A 236 17.43 -4.70 1.37
N THR A 237 17.85 -4.05 2.45
CA THR A 237 18.90 -4.55 3.35
C THR A 237 18.36 -4.70 4.75
N ASP A 238 18.61 -5.83 5.39
CA ASP A 238 18.40 -5.99 6.83
C ASP A 238 19.41 -5.12 7.59
N ALA A 239 18.92 -4.15 8.36
CA ALA A 239 19.75 -3.17 9.04
C ALA A 239 20.65 -3.78 10.12
N SER A 240 20.25 -4.91 10.70
CA SER A 240 20.98 -5.58 11.78
C SER A 240 22.17 -6.39 11.28
N SER A 241 22.03 -7.06 10.14
CA SER A 241 23.05 -7.91 9.54
C SER A 241 23.85 -7.23 8.42
N GLY A 242 23.29 -6.16 7.84
CA GLY A 242 23.81 -5.51 6.64
C GLY A 242 23.67 -6.36 5.38
N LEU A 243 22.92 -7.47 5.44
CA LEU A 243 22.74 -8.35 4.28
C LEU A 243 21.56 -7.90 3.44
N GLU A 244 21.72 -8.00 2.14
CA GLU A 244 20.62 -7.79 1.20
C GLU A 244 19.59 -8.90 1.32
N ILE A 245 18.31 -8.50 1.37
CA ILE A 245 17.17 -9.41 1.34
C ILE A 245 16.76 -9.60 -0.11
N PRO A 246 16.63 -10.85 -0.59
CA PRO A 246 16.20 -11.12 -1.95
C PRO A 246 14.77 -10.65 -2.21
N PHE A 247 14.62 -9.73 -3.14
CA PHE A 247 13.36 -9.24 -3.68
C PHE A 247 13.39 -9.30 -5.20
N SER A 248 12.30 -9.72 -5.80
CA SER A 248 12.03 -9.43 -7.21
C SER A 248 11.22 -8.14 -7.32
N ASN A 249 11.50 -7.31 -8.33
CA ASN A 249 10.71 -6.12 -8.58
C ASN A 249 10.21 -6.08 -10.03
N TYR A 250 9.07 -5.44 -10.25
CA TYR A 250 8.56 -5.17 -11.58
C TYR A 250 7.74 -3.87 -11.59
N LEU A 251 7.69 -3.24 -12.75
CA LEU A 251 6.86 -2.07 -12.96
C LEU A 251 5.39 -2.49 -12.98
N ALA A 252 4.66 -2.16 -11.92
CA ALA A 252 3.25 -2.52 -11.76
C ALA A 252 2.34 -1.57 -12.56
N GLN A 253 2.67 -0.28 -12.55
CA GLN A 253 1.98 0.73 -13.35
C GLN A 253 2.99 1.71 -13.97
N VAL A 254 2.77 2.04 -15.23
CA VAL A 254 3.49 3.11 -15.90
C VAL A 254 2.82 4.44 -15.53
N GLY A 255 3.57 5.34 -14.90
CA GLY A 255 3.13 6.70 -14.67
C GLY A 255 2.97 7.45 -16.00
N GLY A 256 1.97 8.34 -16.08
CA GLY A 256 1.80 9.31 -17.16
C GLY A 256 1.95 10.73 -16.62
N GLU A 257 1.79 11.76 -17.49
CA GLU A 257 1.80 13.16 -17.06
C GLU A 257 0.81 13.37 -15.89
N GLY A 258 1.34 13.73 -14.71
CA GLY A 258 0.56 13.96 -13.50
C GLY A 258 0.05 12.70 -12.78
N SER A 259 0.43 11.51 -13.22
CA SER A 259 0.08 10.26 -12.55
C SER A 259 1.32 9.55 -11.98
N TRP A 260 1.10 8.79 -10.92
CA TRP A 260 2.13 8.04 -10.25
C TRP A 260 2.43 6.74 -10.99
N GLY A 261 3.73 6.49 -11.26
CA GLY A 261 4.18 5.13 -11.59
C GLY A 261 4.34 4.32 -10.32
N SER A 262 4.25 3.00 -10.40
CA SER A 262 4.44 2.12 -9.25
C SER A 262 5.26 0.87 -9.57
N LEU A 263 6.09 0.48 -8.60
CA LEU A 263 6.81 -0.79 -8.56
C LEU A 263 6.12 -1.72 -7.56
N ALA A 264 6.03 -2.99 -7.91
CA ALA A 264 5.80 -4.06 -6.96
C ALA A 264 7.17 -4.64 -6.55
N LEU A 265 7.34 -4.83 -5.24
CA LEU A 265 8.55 -5.39 -4.64
C LEU A 265 8.11 -6.67 -3.92
N VAL A 266 8.48 -7.82 -4.47
CA VAL A 266 8.03 -9.12 -3.97
C VAL A 266 9.17 -9.80 -3.24
N PRO A 267 9.09 -9.98 -1.91
CA PRO A 267 10.10 -10.71 -1.17
C PRO A 267 10.07 -12.20 -1.56
N GLU A 268 11.25 -12.80 -1.73
CA GLU A 268 11.36 -14.24 -2.04
C GLU A 268 11.03 -15.14 -0.85
N ALA A 269 11.06 -14.58 0.35
CA ALA A 269 10.66 -15.25 1.60
C ALA A 269 9.88 -14.29 2.51
N PRO A 270 9.06 -14.78 3.46
CA PRO A 270 8.39 -13.92 4.43
C PRO A 270 9.39 -13.02 5.15
N THR A 271 9.07 -11.73 5.25
CA THR A 271 9.91 -10.74 5.93
C THR A 271 9.58 -10.71 7.42
N PRO A 272 10.49 -11.12 8.32
CA PRO A 272 10.22 -11.15 9.75
C PRO A 272 10.19 -9.74 10.37
N PRO A 273 9.71 -9.58 11.62
CA PRO A 273 9.92 -8.36 12.36
C PRO A 273 11.40 -7.96 12.42
N GLY A 274 11.69 -6.67 12.19
CA GLY A 274 13.05 -6.17 12.08
C GLY A 274 13.09 -4.80 11.40
N GLU A 275 14.27 -4.25 11.22
CA GLU A 275 14.48 -2.98 10.52
C GLU A 275 15.14 -3.22 9.16
N TYR A 276 14.59 -2.58 8.13
CA TYR A 276 14.99 -2.76 6.74
C TYR A 276 15.26 -1.41 6.09
N LEU A 277 16.37 -1.31 5.39
CA LEU A 277 16.71 -0.15 4.57
C LEU A 277 16.33 -0.43 3.12
N VAL A 278 15.47 0.41 2.57
CA VAL A 278 15.02 0.32 1.17
C VAL A 278 15.66 1.43 0.36
N SER A 279 16.29 1.09 -0.74
CA SER A 279 16.85 2.02 -1.70
C SER A 279 16.25 1.76 -3.08
N VAL A 280 15.74 2.81 -3.71
CA VAL A 280 15.21 2.78 -5.08
C VAL A 280 16.00 3.78 -5.92
N THR A 281 16.61 3.31 -6.99
CA THR A 281 17.42 4.14 -7.90
C THR A 281 16.91 4.00 -9.32
N THR A 282 16.69 5.12 -9.99
CA THR A 282 16.28 5.19 -11.41
C THR A 282 17.03 6.30 -12.11
N VAL A 283 16.85 6.43 -13.42
CA VAL A 283 17.32 7.64 -14.15
C VAL A 283 16.61 8.92 -13.68
N GLY A 284 15.40 8.80 -13.12
CA GLY A 284 14.57 9.92 -12.68
C GLY A 284 14.78 10.37 -11.24
N GLY A 285 15.54 9.60 -10.43
CA GLY A 285 15.76 9.94 -9.04
C GLY A 285 16.31 8.79 -8.18
N ARG A 286 16.61 9.15 -6.94
CA ARG A 286 17.05 8.21 -5.93
C ARG A 286 16.30 8.47 -4.63
N TRP A 287 15.77 7.39 -4.02
CA TRP A 287 15.05 7.43 -2.76
C TRP A 287 15.61 6.38 -1.83
N ALA A 288 15.64 6.70 -0.55
CA ALA A 288 16.00 5.75 0.50
C ALA A 288 15.13 6.00 1.72
N TYR A 289 14.68 4.92 2.37
CA TYR A 289 13.90 4.99 3.59
C TYR A 289 14.08 3.74 4.43
N ALA A 290 13.83 3.85 5.74
CA ALA A 290 13.84 2.72 6.65
C ALA A 290 12.41 2.27 6.96
N VAL A 291 12.19 0.96 7.03
CA VAL A 291 10.95 0.32 7.49
C VAL A 291 11.29 -0.51 8.72
N ARG A 292 10.55 -0.31 9.81
CA ARG A 292 10.65 -1.16 11.01
C ARG A 292 9.39 -2.00 11.15
N ILE A 293 9.46 -3.28 10.83
CA ILE A 293 8.35 -4.22 11.01
C ILE A 293 8.27 -4.61 12.47
N VAL A 294 7.11 -4.35 13.11
CA VAL A 294 6.90 -4.54 14.54
C VAL A 294 5.77 -5.53 14.81
N ASP A 295 5.96 -6.38 15.81
CA ASP A 295 4.92 -7.25 16.33
C ASP A 295 4.10 -6.52 17.40
N CYS A 296 3.06 -5.81 16.98
CA CYS A 296 2.21 -5.06 17.89
C CYS A 296 1.45 -5.93 18.90
N ALA A 297 1.27 -7.22 18.65
CA ALA A 297 0.66 -8.11 19.63
C ALA A 297 1.60 -8.39 20.80
N ALA A 298 2.91 -8.44 20.55
CA ALA A 298 3.93 -8.62 21.58
C ALA A 298 4.23 -7.31 22.34
N GLU A 299 4.12 -6.15 21.68
CA GLU A 299 4.40 -4.83 22.29
C GLU A 299 3.27 -4.34 23.22
N THR A 300 2.05 -4.90 23.11
CA THR A 300 0.87 -4.50 23.91
C THR A 300 0.66 -5.34 25.17
N LEU A 301 1.56 -6.26 25.49
CA LEU A 301 1.58 -7.08 26.72
C LEU A 301 2.52 -6.47 27.76
#